data_1f9b6c2f3ad5b319b71c4258cd575c64
#
_entry.id   1f9b6c2f3ad5b319b71c4258cd575c64
#
_cell.length_a   1.000
_cell.length_b   1.000
_cell.length_c   1.000
_cell.angle_alpha   90.00
_cell.angle_beta   90.00
_cell.angle_gamma   90.00
#
_symmetry.space_group_name_H-M   'P 1'
#
loop_
_entity.id
_entity.type
_entity.pdbx_description
1 polymer ?
#
loop_
_entity_poly.entity_id
_entity_poly.type
_entity_poly.pdbx_seq_one_letter_code
_entity_poly.pdbx_strand_id
1 'polypeptide(L)'
;MKPKERQEKAKEVLSNPRNQQKEVQALQDTIYVIGGKWKLPIVNSICNGNKRFREIERSIPGITTRMLSRELKEMEANHLIRRTVTPTSPVTVEYTATSYCKSFGDIILEMIRWGRAHREKVKQSVS
;
A
#
# COMPACT_ATOMS: atom_id res chain seq x y z
N MET A 1 -5.27 -10.58 -18.86
CA MET A 1 -6.67 -10.11 -19.01
C MET A 1 -6.68 -8.67 -19.50
N LYS A 2 -7.42 -8.38 -20.54
CA LYS A 2 -7.53 -7.04 -21.09
C LYS A 2 -8.29 -6.12 -20.12
N PRO A 3 -7.98 -4.81 -20.09
CA PRO A 3 -8.67 -3.88 -19.17
C PRO A 3 -10.19 -3.89 -19.29
N LYS A 4 -10.71 -4.02 -20.52
CA LYS A 4 -12.15 -4.06 -20.77
C LYS A 4 -12.80 -5.30 -20.17
N GLU A 5 -12.13 -6.46 -20.29
CA GLU A 5 -12.60 -7.72 -19.69
C GLU A 5 -12.60 -7.65 -18.16
N ARG A 6 -11.59 -6.99 -17.57
CA ARG A 6 -11.53 -6.77 -16.12
C ARG A 6 -12.68 -5.90 -15.63
N GLN A 7 -13.03 -4.86 -16.36
CA GLN A 7 -14.13 -3.97 -16.01
C GLN A 7 -15.47 -4.68 -16.08
N GLU A 8 -15.68 -5.48 -17.12
CA GLU A 8 -16.92 -6.27 -17.28
C GLU A 8 -17.05 -7.31 -16.17
N LYS A 9 -15.95 -8.01 -15.86
CA LYS A 9 -15.91 -9.01 -14.79
C LYS A 9 -16.16 -8.36 -13.44
N ALA A 10 -15.60 -7.17 -13.19
CA ALA A 10 -15.83 -6.43 -11.96
C ALA A 10 -17.32 -6.04 -11.82
N LYS A 11 -17.95 -5.58 -12.88
CA LYS A 11 -19.38 -5.26 -12.87
C LYS A 11 -20.24 -6.48 -12.54
N GLU A 12 -19.92 -7.62 -13.16
CA GLU A 12 -20.64 -8.86 -12.94
C GLU A 12 -20.55 -9.29 -11.48
N VAL A 13 -19.35 -9.28 -10.90
CA VAL A 13 -19.13 -9.67 -9.51
C VAL A 13 -19.87 -8.72 -8.57
N LEU A 14 -19.71 -7.40 -8.76
CA LEU A 14 -20.29 -6.39 -7.89
C LEU A 14 -21.82 -6.33 -7.96
N SER A 15 -22.41 -6.81 -9.05
CA SER A 15 -23.86 -6.81 -9.21
C SER A 15 -24.55 -8.09 -8.70
N ASN A 16 -23.78 -9.08 -8.27
CA ASN A 16 -24.32 -10.36 -7.81
C ASN A 16 -24.57 -10.35 -6.29
N PRO A 17 -25.86 -10.33 -5.83
CA PRO A 17 -26.18 -10.27 -4.40
C PRO A 17 -25.62 -11.43 -3.56
N ARG A 18 -25.40 -12.58 -4.17
CA ARG A 18 -24.87 -13.76 -3.47
C ARG A 18 -23.45 -13.58 -2.99
N ASN A 19 -22.68 -12.68 -3.66
CA ASN A 19 -21.28 -12.44 -3.35
C ASN A 19 -21.08 -11.28 -2.38
N GLN A 20 -22.11 -10.48 -2.12
CA GLN A 20 -21.97 -9.21 -1.41
C GLN A 20 -21.33 -9.36 -0.02
N GLN A 21 -21.74 -10.34 0.76
CA GLN A 21 -21.17 -10.54 2.11
C GLN A 21 -19.70 -10.92 2.07
N LYS A 22 -19.31 -11.78 1.14
CA LYS A 22 -17.92 -12.18 0.95
C LYS A 22 -17.08 -11.01 0.43
N GLU A 23 -17.66 -10.20 -0.44
CA GLU A 23 -16.98 -8.99 -0.96
C GLU A 23 -16.76 -7.98 0.14
N VAL A 24 -17.74 -7.72 0.98
CA VAL A 24 -17.61 -6.79 2.10
C VAL A 24 -16.51 -7.25 3.04
N GLN A 25 -16.47 -8.54 3.37
CA GLN A 25 -15.44 -9.08 4.24
C GLN A 25 -14.06 -8.93 3.60
N ALA A 26 -13.94 -9.26 2.31
CA ALA A 26 -12.66 -9.12 1.60
C ALA A 26 -12.19 -7.66 1.56
N LEU A 27 -13.10 -6.71 1.33
CA LEU A 27 -12.78 -5.29 1.36
C LEU A 27 -12.35 -4.83 2.75
N GLN A 28 -13.05 -5.28 3.78
CA GLN A 28 -12.72 -4.96 5.17
C GLN A 28 -11.34 -5.51 5.56
N ASP A 29 -11.05 -6.76 5.18
CA ASP A 29 -9.76 -7.40 5.44
C ASP A 29 -8.63 -6.64 4.73
N THR A 30 -8.86 -6.26 3.49
CA THR A 30 -7.88 -5.51 2.70
C THR A 30 -7.59 -4.16 3.37
N ILE A 31 -8.63 -3.42 3.73
CA ILE A 31 -8.49 -2.10 4.36
C ILE A 31 -7.82 -2.25 5.73
N TYR A 32 -8.11 -3.33 6.46
CA TYR A 32 -7.45 -3.60 7.75
C TYR A 32 -5.93 -3.73 7.59
N VAL A 33 -5.51 -4.45 6.54
CA VAL A 33 -4.07 -4.72 6.31
C VAL A 33 -3.33 -3.49 5.77
N ILE A 34 -3.93 -2.75 4.83
CA ILE A 34 -3.25 -1.68 4.11
C ILE A 34 -3.82 -0.28 4.36
N GLY A 35 -4.87 -0.20 5.15
CA GLY A 35 -5.56 1.06 5.40
C GLY A 35 -4.76 2.03 6.27
N GLY A 36 -5.35 3.19 6.46
CA GLY A 36 -4.73 4.29 7.17
C GLY A 36 -3.93 5.19 6.23
N LYS A 37 -3.37 6.23 6.80
CA LYS A 37 -2.72 7.29 6.03
C LYS A 37 -1.33 6.90 5.53
N TRP A 38 -0.64 5.99 6.23
CA TRP A 38 0.80 5.83 6.08
C TRP A 38 1.28 4.54 5.44
N LYS A 39 0.51 3.44 5.52
CA LYS A 39 1.00 2.12 5.06
C LYS A 39 1.33 2.09 3.57
N LEU A 40 0.42 2.55 2.72
CA LEU A 40 0.66 2.58 1.27
C LEU A 40 1.81 3.51 0.87
N PRO A 41 1.92 4.73 1.41
CA PRO A 41 3.12 5.55 1.20
C PRO A 41 4.42 4.86 1.63
N ILE A 42 4.42 4.12 2.74
CA ILE A 42 5.60 3.39 3.20
C ILE A 42 5.97 2.28 2.21
N VAL A 43 4.99 1.50 1.75
CA VAL A 43 5.23 0.46 0.74
C VAL A 43 5.83 1.09 -0.51
N ASN A 44 5.26 2.19 -0.98
CA ASN A 44 5.75 2.89 -2.16
C ASN A 44 7.20 3.37 -1.96
N SER A 45 7.52 3.91 -0.80
CA SER A 45 8.87 4.35 -0.45
C SER A 45 9.87 3.21 -0.53
N ILE A 46 9.54 2.08 0.08
CA ILE A 46 10.41 0.89 0.08
C ILE A 46 10.59 0.35 -1.33
N CYS A 47 9.52 0.29 -2.12
CA CYS A 47 9.58 -0.15 -3.52
C CYS A 47 10.39 0.80 -4.41
N ASN A 48 10.53 2.06 -4.02
CA ASN A 48 11.37 3.04 -4.71
C ASN A 48 12.83 3.01 -4.25
N GLY A 49 13.20 2.04 -3.43
CA GLY A 49 14.59 1.82 -3.04
C GLY A 49 14.99 2.36 -1.68
N ASN A 50 14.08 2.95 -0.93
CA ASN A 50 14.37 3.43 0.42
C ASN A 50 14.29 2.26 1.39
N LYS A 51 15.42 1.81 1.91
CA LYS A 51 15.51 0.62 2.74
C LYS A 51 15.72 0.92 4.21
N ARG A 52 16.30 2.08 4.53
CA ARG A 52 16.63 2.44 5.91
C ARG A 52 15.58 3.35 6.50
N PHE A 53 15.41 3.27 7.82
CA PHE A 53 14.41 4.04 8.54
C PHE A 53 14.44 5.53 8.16
N ARG A 54 15.62 6.15 8.18
CA ARG A 54 15.76 7.58 7.87
C ARG A 54 15.44 7.92 6.44
N GLU A 55 15.77 7.03 5.51
CA GLU A 55 15.45 7.22 4.09
C GLU A 55 13.94 7.20 3.87
N ILE A 56 13.26 6.23 4.52
CA ILE A 56 11.81 6.11 4.44
C ILE A 56 11.16 7.35 5.05
N GLU A 57 11.61 7.77 6.23
CA GLU A 57 11.09 8.93 6.93
C GLU A 57 11.19 10.20 6.07
N ARG A 58 12.34 10.45 5.45
CA ARG A 58 12.55 11.61 4.59
C ARG A 58 11.69 11.60 3.34
N SER A 59 11.34 10.43 2.85
CA SER A 59 10.58 10.29 1.60
C SER A 59 9.09 10.54 1.77
N ILE A 60 8.60 10.57 3.02
CA ILE A 60 7.15 10.72 3.29
C ILE A 60 6.91 12.00 4.08
N PRO A 61 6.45 13.07 3.41
CA PRO A 61 6.19 14.34 4.09
C PRO A 61 5.18 14.19 5.23
N GLY A 62 5.51 14.74 6.39
CA GLY A 62 4.60 14.80 7.53
C GLY A 62 4.60 13.58 8.43
N ILE A 63 5.26 12.49 8.06
CA ILE A 63 5.34 11.33 8.96
C ILE A 63 6.32 11.62 10.10
N THR A 64 5.92 11.25 11.32
CA THR A 64 6.80 11.37 12.48
C THR A 64 7.57 10.08 12.69
N THR A 65 8.70 10.17 13.40
CA THR A 65 9.50 8.99 13.79
C THR A 65 8.65 7.95 14.51
N ARG A 66 7.78 8.42 15.41
CA ARG A 66 6.90 7.55 16.19
C ARG A 66 5.88 6.82 15.33
N MET A 67 5.25 7.55 14.40
CA MET A 67 4.29 6.95 13.47
C MET A 67 4.96 5.92 12.57
N LEU A 68 6.11 6.25 11.99
CA LEU A 68 6.84 5.33 11.12
C LEU A 68 7.24 4.07 11.87
N SER A 69 7.77 4.20 13.07
CA SER A 69 8.15 3.06 13.90
C SER A 69 6.97 2.13 14.14
N ARG A 70 5.81 2.70 14.50
CA ARG A 70 4.59 1.93 14.76
C ARG A 70 4.09 1.22 13.50
N GLU A 71 4.03 1.94 12.39
CA GLU A 71 3.54 1.37 11.14
C GLU A 71 4.45 0.25 10.62
N LEU A 72 5.76 0.43 10.71
CA LEU A 72 6.71 -0.61 10.29
C LEU A 72 6.54 -1.89 11.11
N LYS A 73 6.29 -1.78 12.42
CA LYS A 73 6.05 -2.95 13.27
C LYS A 73 4.78 -3.70 12.87
N GLU A 74 3.69 -2.96 12.61
CA GLU A 74 2.44 -3.56 12.15
C GLU A 74 2.59 -4.23 10.78
N MET A 75 3.30 -3.57 9.87
CA MET A 75 3.52 -4.09 8.53
C MET A 75 4.38 -5.36 8.56
N GLU A 76 5.37 -5.41 9.42
CA GLU A 76 6.17 -6.61 9.63
C GLU A 76 5.30 -7.75 10.18
N ALA A 77 4.47 -7.47 11.18
CA ALA A 77 3.56 -8.44 11.77
C ALA A 77 2.55 -9.00 10.75
N ASN A 78 2.16 -8.21 9.77
CA ASN A 78 1.25 -8.62 8.70
C ASN A 78 1.98 -9.17 7.47
N HIS A 79 3.27 -9.45 7.59
CA HIS A 79 4.08 -10.05 6.52
C HIS A 79 4.21 -9.19 5.25
N LEU A 80 4.01 -7.90 5.35
CA LEU A 80 4.16 -6.99 4.21
C LEU A 80 5.61 -6.60 4.00
N ILE A 81 6.37 -6.47 5.06
CA ILE A 81 7.79 -6.10 5.00
C ILE A 81 8.62 -7.04 5.88
N ARG A 82 9.89 -7.13 5.54
CA ARG A 82 10.90 -7.85 6.30
C ARG A 82 11.89 -6.85 6.86
N ARG A 83 12.16 -6.99 8.16
CA ARG A 83 13.20 -6.23 8.85
C ARG A 83 14.44 -7.11 8.95
N THR A 84 15.52 -6.69 8.34
CA THR A 84 16.77 -7.43 8.35
C THR A 84 17.82 -6.66 9.15
N VAL A 85 18.35 -7.29 10.19
CA VAL A 85 19.42 -6.72 11.01
C VAL A 85 20.73 -7.37 10.62
N THR A 86 21.68 -6.56 10.17
CA THR A 86 23.03 -7.06 9.85
C THR A 86 23.95 -6.69 11.01
N PRO A 87 24.59 -7.69 11.68
CA PRO A 87 25.41 -7.46 12.86
C PRO A 87 26.81 -6.97 12.47
N THR A 88 26.87 -5.86 11.79
CA THR A 88 28.11 -5.17 11.45
C THR A 88 28.42 -4.10 12.52
N SER A 89 29.55 -3.39 12.36
CA SER A 89 29.88 -2.28 13.24
C SER A 89 29.98 -1.00 12.40
N PRO A 90 28.99 -0.11 12.46
CA PRO A 90 27.74 -0.19 13.26
C PRO A 90 26.72 -1.19 12.71
N VAL A 91 25.80 -1.61 13.56
CA VAL A 91 24.68 -2.47 13.16
C VAL A 91 23.81 -1.73 12.15
N THR A 92 23.41 -2.42 11.08
CA THR A 92 22.52 -1.87 10.08
C THR A 92 21.17 -2.59 10.09
N VAL A 93 20.09 -1.82 9.91
CA VAL A 93 18.73 -2.35 9.83
C VAL A 93 18.14 -1.91 8.50
N GLU A 94 17.65 -2.88 7.72
CA GLU A 94 17.03 -2.61 6.43
C GLU A 94 15.63 -3.19 6.37
N TYR A 95 14.74 -2.47 5.68
CA TYR A 95 13.35 -2.86 5.44
C TYR A 95 13.16 -3.15 3.96
N THR A 96 12.59 -4.32 3.64
CA THR A 96 12.31 -4.72 2.27
C THR A 96 10.88 -5.24 2.15
N ALA A 97 10.29 -5.07 0.97
CA ALA A 97 8.96 -5.62 0.70
C ALA A 97 9.06 -7.13 0.50
N THR A 98 8.14 -7.86 1.10
CA THR A 98 8.05 -9.31 0.90
C THR A 98 7.43 -9.63 -0.46
N SER A 99 7.58 -10.87 -0.93
CA SER A 99 6.88 -11.32 -2.14
C SER A 99 5.36 -11.26 -1.96
N TYR A 100 4.88 -11.47 -0.75
CA TYR A 100 3.46 -11.31 -0.42
C TYR A 100 3.00 -9.86 -0.64
N CYS A 101 3.76 -8.88 -0.16
CA CYS A 101 3.48 -7.46 -0.41
C CYS A 101 3.51 -7.14 -1.91
N LYS A 102 4.45 -7.71 -2.65
CA LYS A 102 4.57 -7.47 -4.10
C LYS A 102 3.36 -7.97 -4.88
N SER A 103 2.62 -8.95 -4.36
CA SER A 103 1.37 -9.40 -4.97
C SER A 103 0.32 -8.31 -5.02
N PHE A 104 0.47 -7.27 -4.20
CA PHE A 104 -0.42 -6.12 -4.15
C PHE A 104 0.00 -4.99 -5.12
N GLY A 105 1.12 -5.16 -5.81
CA GLY A 105 1.72 -4.11 -6.65
C GLY A 105 0.79 -3.54 -7.72
N ASP A 106 0.07 -4.39 -8.43
CA ASP A 106 -0.86 -3.96 -9.49
C ASP A 106 -2.00 -3.11 -8.90
N ILE A 107 -2.47 -3.48 -7.73
CA ILE A 107 -3.56 -2.75 -7.05
C ILE A 107 -3.05 -1.36 -6.63
N ILE A 108 -1.86 -1.29 -6.07
CA ILE A 108 -1.23 -0.01 -5.69
C ILE A 108 -1.09 0.90 -6.92
N LEU A 109 -0.64 0.34 -8.04
CA LEU A 109 -0.49 1.09 -9.28
C LEU A 109 -1.82 1.68 -9.76
N GLU A 110 -2.89 0.88 -9.72
CA GLU A 110 -4.23 1.33 -10.06
C GLU A 110 -4.73 2.41 -9.09
N MET A 111 -4.44 2.29 -7.81
CA MET A 111 -4.79 3.31 -6.82
C MET A 111 -4.08 4.64 -7.11
N ILE A 112 -2.80 4.58 -7.50
CA ILE A 112 -2.04 5.78 -7.87
C ILE A 112 -2.69 6.45 -9.09
N ARG A 113 -3.02 5.68 -10.11
CA ARG A 113 -3.68 6.19 -11.31
C ARG A 113 -5.01 6.84 -10.98
N TRP A 114 -5.82 6.17 -10.20
CA TRP A 114 -7.12 6.68 -9.80
C TRP A 114 -6.99 7.98 -9.00
N GLY A 115 -6.06 8.02 -8.04
CA GLY A 115 -5.82 9.20 -7.20
C GLY A 115 -5.36 10.40 -8.00
N ARG A 116 -4.47 10.20 -8.99
CA ARG A 116 -4.03 11.27 -9.88
C ARG A 116 -5.19 11.82 -10.71
N ALA A 117 -5.99 10.93 -11.30
CA ALA A 117 -7.15 11.32 -12.09
C ALA A 117 -8.19 12.07 -11.24
N HIS A 118 -8.42 11.60 -10.01
CA HIS A 118 -9.33 12.24 -9.08
C HIS A 118 -8.87 13.66 -8.73
N ARG A 119 -7.59 13.84 -8.47
CA ARG A 119 -7.02 15.17 -8.15
C ARG A 119 -7.23 16.15 -9.30
N GLU A 120 -7.01 15.70 -10.54
CA GLU A 120 -7.26 16.52 -11.72
C GLU A 120 -8.74 16.87 -11.86
N LYS A 121 -9.62 15.93 -11.62
CA LYS A 121 -11.07 16.15 -11.66
C LYS A 121 -11.51 17.21 -10.65
N VAL A 122 -10.97 17.16 -9.44
CA VAL A 122 -11.27 18.13 -8.38
C VAL A 122 -10.78 19.53 -8.79
N LYS A 123 -9.59 19.64 -9.37
CA LYS A 123 -9.06 20.91 -9.86
C LYS A 123 -9.96 21.52 -10.93
N GLN A 124 -10.44 20.71 -11.86
CA GLN A 124 -11.32 21.16 -12.93
C GLN A 124 -12.66 21.70 -12.41
N SER A 125 -13.20 21.10 -11.35
CA SER A 125 -14.47 21.52 -10.78
C SER A 125 -14.39 22.83 -9.97
N VAL A 126 -13.19 23.26 -9.59
CA VAL A 126 -12.96 24.49 -8.83
C VAL A 126 -12.72 25.71 -9.75
N SER A 127 -12.37 25.48 -10.99
CA SER A 127 -12.10 26.53 -11.97
C SER A 127 -13.35 27.09 -12.61
#